data_81cdd00692eb555b887d4be8af8e3990
#
_entry.id   81cdd00692eb555b887d4be8af8e3990
#
_cell.length_a   1.000
_cell.length_b   1.000
_cell.length_c   1.000
_cell.angle_alpha   90.00
_cell.angle_beta   90.00
_cell.angle_gamma   90.00
#
_symmetry.space_group_name_H-M   'P 1'
#
loop_
_entity.id
_entity.type
_entity.pdbx_description
1 polymer ?
#
loop_
_entity_poly.entity_id
_entity_poly.type
_entity_poly.pdbx_seq_one_letter_code
_entity_poly.pdbx_strand_id
1 'polypeptide(L)'
;MQPLFPIQFLVIRTLYPDLMPAEQPRWFSSDRSYQAFSSGRRHDDRVSAASLLVYVASAVLLAWGAAHLPPTRAVTDGFGNISQDNRRILVMEWIAEGITHMSIAVLVILMTAIEGSGDSASQLVYRVTAVVLVVLAALTTVTGARTPVVWFRVCPFVLTGTAALLLLASLL
;
A
#
# COMPACT_ATOMS: atom_id res chain seq x y z
N MET A 1 13.08 11.88 10.21
CA MET A 1 12.75 12.76 9.06
C MET A 1 14.05 13.01 8.32
N GLN A 2 14.31 12.27 7.27
CA GLN A 2 15.41 12.59 6.37
C GLN A 2 14.93 13.71 5.43
N PRO A 3 15.71 14.76 5.24
CA PRO A 3 15.33 15.83 4.34
C PRO A 3 15.38 15.31 2.90
N LEU A 4 14.32 15.51 2.16
CA LEU A 4 14.23 15.36 0.69
C LEU A 4 15.18 16.34 -0.07
N PHE A 5 16.12 16.97 0.64
CA PHE A 5 17.01 18.02 0.21
C PHE A 5 18.01 17.65 -0.90
N PRO A 6 18.59 16.42 -0.99
CA PRO A 6 19.64 16.18 -1.97
C PRO A 6 19.16 16.22 -3.42
N ILE A 7 17.97 15.68 -3.70
CA ILE A 7 17.46 15.62 -5.08
C ILE A 7 16.97 16.99 -5.54
N GLN A 8 16.28 17.74 -4.67
CA GLN A 8 15.84 19.09 -4.99
C GLN A 8 17.02 20.02 -5.22
N PHE A 9 18.10 19.89 -4.43
CA PHE A 9 19.32 20.67 -4.59
C PHE A 9 20.02 20.37 -5.92
N LEU A 10 20.08 19.09 -6.31
CA LEU A 10 20.67 18.67 -7.58
C LEU A 10 19.87 19.22 -8.78
N VAL A 11 18.55 19.15 -8.74
CA VAL A 11 17.65 19.63 -9.79
C VAL A 11 17.76 21.15 -9.93
N ILE A 12 17.76 21.91 -8.82
CA ILE A 12 17.88 23.37 -8.84
C ILE A 12 19.24 23.79 -9.38
N ARG A 13 20.32 23.13 -8.99
CA ARG A 13 21.68 23.42 -9.48
C ARG A 13 21.82 23.16 -10.98
N THR A 14 21.13 22.13 -11.51
CA THR A 14 21.19 21.79 -12.94
C THR A 14 20.38 22.77 -13.79
N LEU A 15 19.25 23.25 -13.27
CA LEU A 15 18.33 24.13 -14.00
C LEU A 15 18.65 25.62 -13.83
N TYR A 16 19.29 25.99 -12.71
CA TYR A 16 19.59 27.39 -12.36
C TYR A 16 21.01 27.54 -11.78
N PRO A 17 22.06 27.32 -12.59
CA PRO A 17 23.44 27.35 -12.11
C PRO A 17 23.85 28.72 -11.52
N ASP A 18 23.29 29.81 -12.02
CA ASP A 18 23.60 31.18 -11.60
C ASP A 18 23.00 31.59 -10.24
N LEU A 19 22.07 30.84 -9.70
CA LEU A 19 21.41 31.09 -8.40
C LEU A 19 22.12 30.39 -7.23
N MET A 20 23.10 29.52 -7.49
CA MET A 20 23.77 28.75 -6.46
C MET A 20 25.19 29.20 -6.23
N PRO A 21 25.64 29.37 -4.98
CA PRO A 21 27.03 29.67 -4.67
C PRO A 21 27.95 28.55 -5.17
N ALA A 22 29.09 28.93 -5.71
CA ALA A 22 30.12 28.03 -6.26
C ALA A 22 30.68 27.06 -5.18
N GLU A 23 30.63 27.46 -3.92
CA GLU A 23 31.10 26.64 -2.80
C GLU A 23 29.96 25.82 -2.20
N GLN A 24 30.19 24.50 -2.08
CA GLN A 24 29.28 23.63 -1.33
C GLN A 24 29.28 24.04 0.15
N PRO A 25 28.11 24.20 0.78
CA PRO A 25 28.03 24.49 2.20
C PRO A 25 28.81 23.43 3.01
N ARG A 26 29.60 23.85 4.00
CA ARG A 26 30.46 22.95 4.81
C ARG A 26 29.72 21.83 5.53
N TRP A 27 28.41 21.96 5.73
CA TRP A 27 27.57 20.90 6.29
C TRP A 27 27.36 19.73 5.31
N PHE A 28 27.72 19.89 4.02
CA PHE A 28 27.68 18.81 3.02
C PHE A 28 28.99 18.02 2.96
N SER A 29 30.06 18.53 3.62
CA SER A 29 31.35 17.86 3.64
C SER A 29 31.38 16.78 4.72
N SER A 30 31.31 15.54 4.27
CA SER A 30 31.85 14.35 4.93
C SER A 30 31.52 14.20 6.42
N ASP A 31 30.27 14.05 6.74
CA ASP A 31 29.97 13.54 8.06
C ASP A 31 30.26 12.04 8.08
N ARG A 32 31.31 11.63 8.82
CA ARG A 32 31.62 10.20 9.08
C ARG A 32 30.44 9.48 9.71
N SER A 33 29.53 10.22 10.34
CA SER A 33 28.24 9.72 10.83
C SER A 33 27.36 9.16 9.70
N TYR A 34 27.48 9.69 8.47
CA TYR A 34 26.74 9.16 7.32
C TYR A 34 27.28 7.79 6.87
N GLN A 35 28.61 7.58 6.94
CA GLN A 35 29.20 6.28 6.65
C GLN A 35 28.98 5.26 7.77
N ALA A 36 28.99 5.70 9.03
CA ALA A 36 28.65 4.84 10.16
C ALA A 36 27.18 4.42 10.17
N PHE A 37 26.27 5.30 9.73
CA PHE A 37 24.86 4.98 9.56
C PHE A 37 24.61 3.99 8.41
N SER A 38 25.36 4.11 7.30
CA SER A 38 25.24 3.18 6.16
C SER A 38 25.90 1.81 6.43
N SER A 39 26.93 1.75 7.28
CA SER A 39 27.63 0.51 7.60
C SER A 39 26.97 -0.32 8.70
N GLY A 40 26.09 0.29 9.51
CA GLY A 40 25.34 -0.41 10.58
C GLY A 40 24.13 -1.19 10.09
N ARG A 41 23.65 -0.93 8.88
CA ARG A 41 22.56 -1.66 8.27
C ARG A 41 23.10 -2.86 7.50
N ARG A 42 23.66 -3.86 8.21
CA ARG A 42 23.70 -5.20 7.64
C ARG A 42 22.25 -5.62 7.48
N HIS A 43 21.78 -5.60 6.26
CA HIS A 43 20.58 -6.31 5.86
C HIS A 43 20.83 -7.76 6.28
N ASP A 44 20.28 -8.16 7.40
CA ASP A 44 20.18 -9.59 7.73
C ASP A 44 19.23 -10.13 6.66
N ASP A 45 19.77 -10.81 5.64
CA ASP A 45 19.04 -11.33 4.47
C ASP A 45 17.99 -12.39 4.83
N ARG A 46 17.75 -12.58 6.12
CA ARG A 46 16.66 -13.40 6.62
C ARG A 46 15.39 -12.60 6.57
N VAL A 47 14.47 -13.03 5.69
CA VAL A 47 13.09 -12.54 5.71
C VAL A 47 12.57 -12.70 7.13
N SER A 48 12.37 -11.60 7.84
CA SER A 48 11.85 -11.64 9.20
C SER A 48 10.42 -12.20 9.20
N ALA A 49 9.96 -12.76 10.32
CA ALA A 49 8.58 -13.22 10.44
C ALA A 49 7.59 -12.09 10.12
N ALA A 50 7.90 -10.85 10.53
CA ALA A 50 7.11 -9.67 10.18
C ALA A 50 7.05 -9.45 8.67
N SER A 51 8.20 -9.46 7.98
CA SER A 51 8.23 -9.30 6.51
C SER A 51 7.43 -10.39 5.80
N LEU A 52 7.53 -11.64 6.26
CA LEU A 52 6.75 -12.74 5.67
C LEU A 52 5.25 -12.50 5.80
N LEU A 53 4.77 -12.09 6.98
CA LEU A 53 3.36 -11.78 7.21
C LEU A 53 2.88 -10.65 6.30
N VAL A 54 3.69 -9.60 6.13
CA VAL A 54 3.38 -8.48 5.25
C VAL A 54 3.27 -8.92 3.80
N TYR A 55 4.24 -9.69 3.29
CA TYR A 55 4.21 -10.18 1.90
C TYR A 55 3.03 -11.13 1.65
N VAL A 56 2.69 -12.00 2.61
CA VAL A 56 1.51 -12.86 2.51
C VAL A 56 0.22 -12.02 2.48
N ALA A 57 0.09 -11.06 3.40
CA ALA A 57 -1.07 -10.16 3.45
C ALA A 57 -1.22 -9.39 2.13
N SER A 58 -0.12 -8.84 1.61
CA SER A 58 -0.11 -8.08 0.37
C SER A 58 -0.41 -8.97 -0.85
N ALA A 59 0.11 -10.19 -0.90
CA ALA A 59 -0.19 -11.13 -1.98
C ALA A 59 -1.68 -11.51 -2.00
N VAL A 60 -2.27 -11.76 -0.83
CA VAL A 60 -3.72 -12.03 -0.70
C VAL A 60 -4.53 -10.83 -1.18
N LEU A 61 -4.18 -9.61 -0.76
CA LEU A 61 -4.91 -8.40 -1.15
C LEU A 61 -4.75 -8.09 -2.64
N LEU A 62 -3.56 -8.31 -3.21
CA LEU A 62 -3.30 -8.16 -4.64
C LEU A 62 -4.13 -9.14 -5.47
N ALA A 63 -4.13 -10.42 -5.07
CA ALA A 63 -4.93 -11.46 -5.72
C ALA A 63 -6.42 -11.17 -5.60
N TRP A 64 -6.88 -10.69 -4.45
CA TRP A 64 -8.29 -10.31 -4.23
C TRP A 64 -8.69 -9.14 -5.12
N GLY A 65 -7.87 -8.09 -5.20
CA GLY A 65 -8.10 -6.96 -6.12
C GLY A 65 -8.17 -7.40 -7.58
N ALA A 66 -7.23 -8.24 -8.01
CA ALA A 66 -7.24 -8.80 -9.37
C ALA A 66 -8.49 -9.67 -9.64
N ALA A 67 -8.98 -10.41 -8.65
CA ALA A 67 -10.16 -11.24 -8.76
C ALA A 67 -11.47 -10.45 -8.97
N HIS A 68 -11.48 -9.13 -8.74
CA HIS A 68 -12.62 -8.27 -9.05
C HIS A 68 -12.81 -8.06 -10.57
N LEU A 69 -11.75 -8.15 -11.36
CA LEU A 69 -11.82 -7.79 -12.78
C LEU A 69 -12.62 -8.80 -13.63
N PRO A 70 -12.39 -10.13 -13.55
CA PRO A 70 -13.08 -11.09 -14.43
C PRO A 70 -14.61 -11.14 -14.24
N PRO A 71 -15.16 -11.11 -13.00
CA PRO A 71 -16.60 -11.27 -12.78
C PRO A 71 -17.43 -9.99 -12.98
N THR A 72 -16.82 -8.87 -13.37
CA THR A 72 -17.49 -7.55 -13.46
C THR A 72 -18.82 -7.62 -14.22
N ARG A 73 -18.87 -8.29 -15.37
CA ARG A 73 -20.12 -8.44 -16.14
C ARG A 73 -21.16 -9.25 -15.40
N ALA A 74 -20.76 -10.40 -14.85
CA ALA A 74 -21.69 -11.28 -14.13
C ALA A 74 -22.28 -10.60 -12.89
N VAL A 75 -21.45 -9.81 -12.18
CA VAL A 75 -21.90 -9.03 -11.02
C VAL A 75 -22.90 -7.96 -11.44
N THR A 76 -22.59 -7.16 -12.48
CA THR A 76 -23.46 -6.07 -12.93
C THR A 76 -24.75 -6.58 -13.56
N ASP A 77 -24.74 -7.72 -14.24
CA ASP A 77 -25.94 -8.34 -14.81
C ASP A 77 -26.88 -8.87 -13.70
N GLY A 78 -26.33 -9.27 -12.58
CA GLY A 78 -27.09 -9.71 -11.41
C GLY A 78 -28.00 -8.62 -10.77
N PHE A 79 -27.78 -7.34 -11.10
CA PHE A 79 -28.64 -6.23 -10.67
C PHE A 79 -29.94 -6.10 -11.49
N GLY A 80 -30.13 -6.94 -12.53
CA GLY A 80 -31.35 -6.95 -13.35
C GLY A 80 -31.47 -5.71 -14.25
N ASN A 81 -32.72 -5.25 -14.47
CA ASN A 81 -33.01 -4.10 -15.34
C ASN A 81 -32.71 -2.77 -14.65
N ILE A 82 -31.49 -2.30 -14.80
CA ILE A 82 -31.05 -0.97 -14.37
C ILE A 82 -30.79 -0.07 -15.59
N SER A 83 -30.83 1.25 -15.41
CA SER A 83 -30.49 2.18 -16.49
C SER A 83 -29.03 1.95 -16.96
N GLN A 84 -28.73 2.32 -18.19
CA GLN A 84 -27.40 2.20 -18.75
C GLN A 84 -26.37 3.01 -17.93
N ASP A 85 -26.76 4.17 -17.40
CA ASP A 85 -25.90 5.01 -16.61
C ASP A 85 -25.61 4.37 -15.24
N ASN A 86 -26.60 3.81 -14.56
CA ASN A 86 -26.38 3.05 -13.35
C ASN A 86 -25.47 1.85 -13.56
N ARG A 87 -25.61 1.14 -14.69
CA ARG A 87 -24.71 0.05 -15.05
C ARG A 87 -23.27 0.51 -15.21
N ARG A 88 -23.04 1.65 -15.88
CA ARG A 88 -21.70 2.23 -16.04
C ARG A 88 -21.08 2.63 -14.69
N ILE A 89 -21.86 3.22 -13.81
CA ILE A 89 -21.42 3.58 -12.46
C ILE A 89 -21.02 2.31 -11.66
N LEU A 90 -21.84 1.28 -11.68
CA LEU A 90 -21.53 0.02 -10.99
C LEU A 90 -20.26 -0.65 -11.51
N VAL A 91 -20.07 -0.66 -12.86
CA VAL A 91 -18.83 -1.17 -13.46
C VAL A 91 -17.61 -0.37 -13.01
N MET A 92 -17.73 0.95 -13.00
CA MET A 92 -16.66 1.84 -12.56
C MET A 92 -16.30 1.59 -11.09
N GLU A 93 -17.28 1.55 -10.19
CA GLU A 93 -17.06 1.32 -8.75
C GLU A 93 -16.44 -0.06 -8.48
N TRP A 94 -16.94 -1.10 -9.15
CA TRP A 94 -16.42 -2.45 -9.01
C TRP A 94 -14.96 -2.58 -9.44
N ILE A 95 -14.61 -1.98 -10.59
CA ILE A 95 -13.23 -1.97 -11.08
C ILE A 95 -12.34 -1.09 -10.19
N ALA A 96 -12.84 0.08 -9.76
CA ALA A 96 -12.11 0.99 -8.89
C ALA A 96 -11.77 0.33 -7.54
N GLU A 97 -12.69 -0.47 -6.97
CA GLU A 97 -12.43 -1.25 -5.76
C GLU A 97 -11.29 -2.24 -5.97
N GLY A 98 -11.30 -3.00 -7.07
CA GLY A 98 -10.21 -3.92 -7.40
C GLY A 98 -8.85 -3.23 -7.56
N ILE A 99 -8.81 -2.12 -8.31
CA ILE A 99 -7.60 -1.32 -8.50
C ILE A 99 -7.09 -0.75 -7.16
N THR A 100 -7.99 -0.29 -6.30
CA THR A 100 -7.64 0.24 -4.97
C THR A 100 -6.97 -0.82 -4.10
N HIS A 101 -7.53 -2.02 -4.04
CA HIS A 101 -6.92 -3.13 -3.29
C HIS A 101 -5.53 -3.48 -3.83
N MET A 102 -5.36 -3.55 -5.15
CA MET A 102 -4.05 -3.80 -5.76
C MET A 102 -3.05 -2.67 -5.45
N SER A 103 -3.48 -1.42 -5.50
CA SER A 103 -2.63 -0.26 -5.22
C SER A 103 -2.17 -0.24 -3.77
N ILE A 104 -3.06 -0.54 -2.82
CA ILE A 104 -2.72 -0.68 -1.40
C ILE A 104 -1.69 -1.80 -1.20
N ALA A 105 -1.90 -2.96 -1.81
CA ALA A 105 -0.98 -4.08 -1.71
C ALA A 105 0.42 -3.71 -2.24
N VAL A 106 0.50 -3.05 -3.40
CA VAL A 106 1.76 -2.57 -3.98
C VAL A 106 2.44 -1.57 -3.07
N LEU A 107 1.70 -0.60 -2.51
CA LEU A 107 2.23 0.39 -1.56
C LEU A 107 2.87 -0.30 -0.35
N VAL A 108 2.18 -1.26 0.25
CA VAL A 108 2.67 -2.02 1.42
C VAL A 108 3.93 -2.81 1.08
N ILE A 109 3.97 -3.47 -0.09
CA ILE A 109 5.15 -4.18 -0.59
C ILE A 109 6.34 -3.23 -0.76
N LEU A 110 6.14 -2.09 -1.43
CA LEU A 110 7.20 -1.13 -1.69
C LEU A 110 7.75 -0.53 -0.40
N MET A 111 6.89 -0.14 0.55
CA MET A 111 7.34 0.37 1.85
C MET A 111 8.18 -0.67 2.59
N THR A 112 7.74 -1.93 2.61
CA THR A 112 8.48 -3.02 3.25
C THR A 112 9.83 -3.29 2.57
N ALA A 113 9.88 -3.23 1.24
CA ALA A 113 11.09 -3.49 0.46
C ALA A 113 12.14 -2.37 0.59
N ILE A 114 11.69 -1.11 0.72
CA ILE A 114 12.58 0.07 0.77
C ILE A 114 13.07 0.31 2.20
N GLU A 115 12.17 0.33 3.17
CA GLU A 115 12.48 0.73 4.55
C GLU A 115 12.66 -0.46 5.51
N GLY A 116 12.16 -1.65 5.13
CA GLY A 116 12.10 -2.82 6.01
C GLY A 116 10.84 -2.87 6.86
N SER A 117 10.48 -4.07 7.33
CA SER A 117 9.24 -4.27 8.12
C SER A 117 9.31 -3.68 9.53
N GLY A 118 10.51 -3.49 10.09
CA GLY A 118 10.71 -2.93 11.43
C GLY A 118 10.80 -1.41 11.47
N ASP A 119 10.78 -0.72 10.32
CA ASP A 119 10.82 0.74 10.29
C ASP A 119 9.49 1.36 10.73
N SER A 120 9.57 2.50 11.42
CA SER A 120 8.40 3.19 11.98
C SER A 120 7.40 3.66 10.91
N ALA A 121 7.88 4.08 9.74
CA ALA A 121 7.01 4.49 8.64
C ALA A 121 6.28 3.28 8.04
N SER A 122 6.97 2.15 7.88
CA SER A 122 6.36 0.89 7.44
C SER A 122 5.28 0.42 8.42
N GLN A 123 5.58 0.41 9.72
CA GLN A 123 4.61 0.03 10.75
C GLN A 123 3.39 0.95 10.77
N LEU A 124 3.58 2.27 10.58
CA LEU A 124 2.46 3.21 10.46
C LEU A 124 1.58 2.87 9.24
N VAL A 125 2.20 2.60 8.08
CA VAL A 125 1.47 2.20 6.87
C VAL A 125 0.68 0.91 7.10
N TYR A 126 1.25 -0.10 7.77
CA TYR A 126 0.54 -1.34 8.08
C TYR A 126 -0.69 -1.10 8.97
N ARG A 127 -0.54 -0.29 10.03
CA ARG A 127 -1.65 0.02 10.96
C ARG A 127 -2.76 0.82 10.28
N VAL A 128 -2.41 1.86 9.51
CA VAL A 128 -3.39 2.66 8.77
C VAL A 128 -4.11 1.79 7.74
N THR A 129 -3.37 0.99 6.98
CA THR A 129 -3.96 0.04 6.02
C THR A 129 -4.91 -0.94 6.71
N ALA A 130 -4.50 -1.51 7.83
CA ALA A 130 -5.34 -2.44 8.57
C ALA A 130 -6.66 -1.79 9.04
N VAL A 131 -6.61 -0.55 9.53
CA VAL A 131 -7.82 0.20 9.91
C VAL A 131 -8.73 0.41 8.70
N VAL A 132 -8.19 0.82 7.56
CA VAL A 132 -8.97 1.00 6.32
C VAL A 132 -9.64 -0.31 5.91
N LEU A 133 -8.89 -1.42 5.91
CA LEU A 133 -9.43 -2.73 5.56
C LEU A 133 -10.55 -3.20 6.52
N VAL A 134 -10.41 -2.94 7.82
CA VAL A 134 -11.46 -3.24 8.81
C VAL A 134 -12.73 -2.42 8.55
N VAL A 135 -12.57 -1.12 8.25
CA VAL A 135 -13.71 -0.25 7.91
C VAL A 135 -14.42 -0.74 6.66
N LEU A 136 -13.66 -1.10 5.61
CA LEU A 136 -14.23 -1.67 4.38
C LEU A 136 -14.89 -3.03 4.62
N ALA A 137 -14.31 -3.89 5.45
CA ALA A 137 -14.91 -5.17 5.84
C ALA A 137 -16.23 -4.96 6.58
N ALA A 138 -16.29 -4.00 7.51
CA ALA A 138 -17.52 -3.66 8.22
C ALA A 138 -18.59 -3.14 7.25
N LEU A 139 -18.21 -2.22 6.36
CA LEU A 139 -19.13 -1.70 5.34
C LEU A 139 -19.68 -2.83 4.46
N THR A 140 -18.80 -3.69 3.93
CA THR A 140 -19.21 -4.81 3.07
C THR A 140 -20.09 -5.77 3.83
N THR A 141 -19.84 -6.02 5.12
CA THR A 141 -20.66 -6.91 5.96
C THR A 141 -22.10 -6.39 6.09
N VAL A 142 -22.28 -5.10 6.32
CA VAL A 142 -23.62 -4.53 6.54
C VAL A 142 -24.37 -4.27 5.24
N THR A 143 -23.68 -4.25 4.10
CA THR A 143 -24.23 -3.98 2.77
C THR A 143 -24.17 -5.20 1.86
N GLY A 144 -23.06 -5.41 1.18
CA GLY A 144 -22.86 -6.40 0.12
C GLY A 144 -23.02 -7.85 0.57
N ALA A 145 -22.54 -8.19 1.78
CA ALA A 145 -22.62 -9.57 2.28
C ALA A 145 -24.07 -10.06 2.56
N ARG A 146 -25.03 -9.16 2.60
CA ARG A 146 -26.46 -9.48 2.69
C ARG A 146 -27.10 -9.85 1.36
N THR A 147 -26.35 -9.71 0.25
CA THR A 147 -26.79 -10.11 -1.08
C THR A 147 -26.52 -11.61 -1.32
N PRO A 148 -27.15 -12.24 -2.33
CA PRO A 148 -26.85 -13.62 -2.70
C PRO A 148 -25.49 -13.78 -3.40
N VAL A 149 -24.80 -12.69 -3.73
CA VAL A 149 -23.53 -12.70 -4.47
C VAL A 149 -22.40 -13.20 -3.57
N VAL A 150 -21.80 -14.33 -3.91
CA VAL A 150 -20.78 -15.01 -3.09
C VAL A 150 -19.55 -14.10 -2.84
N TRP A 151 -19.14 -13.36 -3.82
CA TRP A 151 -17.97 -12.46 -3.73
C TRP A 151 -18.10 -11.44 -2.58
N PHE A 152 -19.28 -10.85 -2.41
CA PHE A 152 -19.54 -9.93 -1.30
C PHE A 152 -19.58 -10.61 0.07
N ARG A 153 -19.91 -11.90 0.14
CA ARG A 153 -19.87 -12.66 1.40
C ARG A 153 -18.48 -13.03 1.82
N VAL A 154 -17.58 -13.29 0.86
CA VAL A 154 -16.17 -13.65 1.10
C VAL A 154 -15.33 -12.42 1.42
N CYS A 155 -15.65 -11.27 0.81
CA CYS A 155 -14.87 -10.04 0.92
C CYS A 155 -14.54 -9.64 2.38
N PRO A 156 -15.47 -9.58 3.34
CA PRO A 156 -15.17 -9.21 4.72
C PRO A 156 -14.11 -10.09 5.38
N PHE A 157 -14.13 -11.39 5.09
CA PHE A 157 -13.17 -12.34 5.66
C PHE A 157 -11.76 -12.12 5.09
N VAL A 158 -11.66 -11.87 3.79
CA VAL A 158 -10.37 -11.56 3.14
C VAL A 158 -9.79 -10.27 3.70
N LEU A 159 -10.60 -9.21 3.78
CA LEU A 159 -10.14 -7.91 4.27
C LEU A 159 -9.76 -7.96 5.76
N THR A 160 -10.57 -8.62 6.59
CA THR A 160 -10.27 -8.77 8.02
C THR A 160 -9.04 -9.63 8.26
N GLY A 161 -8.88 -10.74 7.52
CA GLY A 161 -7.71 -11.59 7.59
C GLY A 161 -6.44 -10.86 7.18
N THR A 162 -6.48 -10.09 6.10
CA THR A 162 -5.37 -9.25 5.65
C THR A 162 -5.02 -8.18 6.70
N ALA A 163 -6.03 -7.51 7.25
CA ALA A 163 -5.83 -6.52 8.32
C ALA A 163 -5.16 -7.14 9.55
N ALA A 164 -5.59 -8.32 9.97
CA ALA A 164 -5.02 -9.04 11.11
C ALA A 164 -3.53 -9.39 10.88
N LEU A 165 -3.17 -9.85 9.68
CA LEU A 165 -1.78 -10.14 9.32
C LEU A 165 -0.90 -8.88 9.37
N LEU A 166 -1.39 -7.74 8.85
CA LEU A 166 -0.67 -6.48 8.88
C LEU A 166 -0.52 -5.94 10.31
N LEU A 167 -1.56 -6.03 11.14
CA LEU A 167 -1.48 -5.64 12.55
C LEU A 167 -0.47 -6.51 13.30
N LEU A 168 -0.53 -7.84 13.11
CA LEU A 168 0.42 -8.75 13.74
C LEU A 168 1.86 -8.43 13.32
N ALA A 169 2.10 -8.19 12.03
CA ALA A 169 3.42 -7.78 11.53
C ALA A 169 3.91 -6.46 12.15
N SER A 170 2.99 -5.52 12.44
CA SER A 170 3.33 -4.23 13.07
C SER A 170 3.65 -4.32 14.57
N LEU A 171 3.48 -5.49 15.18
CA LEU A 171 3.78 -5.76 16.59
C LEU A 171 5.06 -6.58 16.80
N LEU A 172 5.59 -7.17 15.72
CA LEU A 172 6.84 -7.93 15.70
C LEU A 172 8.04 -7.06 15.32
#